data_5a4f878871e55cb7dbbe5bda8275d57c
#
_entry.id   5a4f878871e55cb7dbbe5bda8275d57c
#
_cell.length_a   1.000
_cell.length_b   1.000
_cell.length_c   1.000
_cell.angle_alpha   90.00
_cell.angle_beta   90.00
_cell.angle_gamma   90.00
#
_symmetry.space_group_name_H-M   'P 1'
#
loop_
_entity.id
_entity.type
_entity.pdbx_description
1 polymer ?
#
loop_
_entity_poly.entity_id
_entity_poly.type
_entity_poly.pdbx_seq_one_letter_code
_entity_poly.pdbx_strand_id
1 'polypeptide(L)'
;MRGGGKPAPRVDAYLFAKTWKMFTDGRQVSAHDLVESLEVSKRTAWLWLRTLHEMRCVHIVGWHKDSMGRDQTPIYSDGDGFDKPKYKRTLADRRRQYYDRKAEMEKNT
;
A
#
# COMPACT_ATOMS: atom_id res chain seq x y z
N MET A 1 12.62 35.52 2.53
CA MET A 1 12.10 35.05 2.75
C MET A 1 11.30 34.98 3.20
N ARG A 2 10.88 34.79 3.35
CA ARG A 2 10.12 34.66 3.84
C ARG A 2 9.89 34.19 4.59
N GLY A 3 10.22 34.50 4.35
CA GLY A 3 10.06 33.55 5.01
C GLY A 3 9.23 33.46 6.16
N GLY A 4 8.91 33.78 6.81
CA GLY A 4 8.13 33.64 7.97
C GLY A 4 6.95 32.75 7.86
N GLY A 5 6.82 32.04 6.82
CA GLY A 5 5.75 31.12 6.70
C GLY A 5 5.95 29.94 7.60
N LYS A 6 4.88 29.29 8.00
CA LYS A 6 4.94 28.00 8.59
C LYS A 6 5.95 27.16 7.84
N PRO A 7 6.86 26.51 8.55
CA PRO A 7 7.58 25.49 7.87
C PRO A 7 6.54 24.60 7.22
N ALA A 8 6.52 24.58 5.92
CA ALA A 8 5.75 23.65 5.17
C ALA A 8 5.92 22.30 5.85
N PRO A 9 4.85 21.48 5.93
CA PRO A 9 5.03 20.13 6.37
C PRO A 9 6.17 19.62 5.53
N ARG A 10 7.23 19.43 6.10
CA ARG A 10 8.44 19.14 5.40
C ARG A 10 8.29 17.85 4.68
N VAL A 11 8.01 18.00 3.38
CA VAL A 11 8.60 17.00 2.53
C VAL A 11 10.06 17.24 2.77
N ASP A 12 10.52 16.72 3.83
CA ASP A 12 11.90 16.79 4.14
C ASP A 12 12.58 16.00 3.03
N ALA A 13 13.35 16.67 2.21
CA ALA A 13 14.09 16.02 1.15
C ALA A 13 14.91 14.86 1.68
N TYR A 14 15.36 14.96 2.91
CA TYR A 14 16.06 13.90 3.61
C TYR A 14 15.19 12.66 3.82
N LEU A 15 13.98 12.85 4.31
CA LEU A 15 13.06 11.73 4.53
C LEU A 15 12.60 11.11 3.20
N PHE A 16 12.37 11.94 2.20
CA PHE A 16 12.02 11.43 0.87
C PHE A 16 13.17 10.62 0.28
N ALA A 17 14.41 11.10 0.43
CA ALA A 17 15.58 10.38 -0.03
C ALA A 17 15.75 9.03 0.69
N LYS A 18 15.47 8.99 1.99
CA LYS A 18 15.45 7.72 2.72
C LYS A 18 14.41 6.75 2.18
N THR A 19 13.24 7.26 1.84
CA THR A 19 12.19 6.44 1.22
C THR A 19 12.68 5.85 -0.09
N TRP A 20 13.26 6.66 -0.95
CA TRP A 20 13.78 6.21 -2.23
C TRP A 20 14.90 5.18 -2.05
N LYS A 21 15.76 5.40 -1.07
CA LYS A 21 16.82 4.45 -0.75
C LYS A 21 16.28 3.08 -0.33
N MET A 22 15.18 3.03 0.40
CA MET A 22 14.54 1.77 0.76
C MET A 22 14.19 0.97 -0.51
N PHE A 23 13.67 1.65 -1.52
CA PHE A 23 13.36 1.01 -2.80
C PHE A 23 14.61 0.56 -3.55
N THR A 24 15.62 1.42 -3.63
CA THR A 24 16.85 1.08 -4.36
C THR A 24 17.65 -0.02 -3.67
N ASP A 25 17.45 -0.21 -2.37
CA ASP A 25 18.02 -1.34 -1.62
C ASP A 25 17.26 -2.64 -1.87
N GLY A 26 16.25 -2.62 -2.74
CA GLY A 26 15.48 -3.80 -3.09
C GLY A 26 14.35 -4.15 -2.13
N ARG A 27 14.00 -3.25 -1.22
CA ARG A 27 12.92 -3.50 -0.27
C ARG A 27 11.55 -3.27 -0.90
N GLN A 28 10.59 -4.05 -0.46
CA GLN A 28 9.18 -3.79 -0.75
C GLN A 28 8.64 -2.89 0.36
N VAL A 29 7.97 -1.81 -0.01
CA VAL A 29 7.58 -0.76 0.92
C VAL A 29 6.10 -0.45 0.81
N SER A 30 5.43 -0.36 1.94
CA SER A 30 4.06 0.11 2.04
C SER A 30 4.00 1.40 2.86
N ALA A 31 2.82 2.03 2.90
CA ALA A 31 2.64 3.21 3.74
C ALA A 31 2.91 2.93 5.21
N HIS A 32 2.57 1.74 5.69
CA HIS A 32 2.85 1.34 7.07
C HIS A 32 4.35 1.35 7.37
N ASP A 33 5.17 0.91 6.43
CA ASP A 33 6.63 0.90 6.60
C ASP A 33 7.18 2.31 6.75
N LEU A 34 6.67 3.26 5.97
CA LEU A 34 7.11 4.65 6.07
C LEU A 34 6.69 5.28 7.39
N VAL A 35 5.48 5.02 7.84
CA VAL A 35 5.00 5.55 9.12
C VAL A 35 5.86 5.03 10.26
N GLU A 36 6.17 3.75 10.26
CA GLU A 36 6.97 3.12 11.32
C GLU A 36 8.45 3.51 11.26
N SER A 37 9.02 3.54 10.06
CA SER A 37 10.46 3.75 9.90
C SER A 37 10.88 5.21 9.92
N LEU A 38 10.05 6.09 9.39
CA LEU A 38 10.40 7.51 9.22
C LEU A 38 9.58 8.44 10.09
N GLU A 39 8.62 7.90 10.84
CA GLU A 39 7.74 8.69 11.72
C GLU A 39 6.97 9.78 10.97
N VAL A 40 6.70 9.56 9.69
CA VAL A 40 5.86 10.46 8.90
C VAL A 40 4.38 10.13 9.12
N SER A 41 3.51 11.10 8.85
CA SER A 41 2.08 10.85 8.94
C SER A 41 1.63 9.86 7.86
N LYS A 42 0.54 9.17 8.13
CA LYS A 42 -0.06 8.24 7.18
C LYS A 42 -0.38 8.94 5.85
N ARG A 43 -0.89 10.17 5.93
CA ARG A 43 -1.21 10.97 4.74
C ARG A 43 0.03 11.28 3.91
N THR A 44 1.13 11.65 4.57
CA THR A 44 2.40 11.92 3.89
C THR A 44 2.95 10.66 3.23
N ALA A 45 2.91 9.53 3.92
CA ALA A 45 3.34 8.26 3.38
C ALA A 45 2.55 7.89 2.12
N TRP A 46 1.24 7.99 2.18
CA TRP A 46 0.37 7.73 1.03
C TRP A 46 0.68 8.66 -0.14
N LEU A 47 0.88 9.95 0.14
CA LEU A 47 1.16 10.93 -0.88
C LEU A 47 2.47 10.62 -1.61
N TRP A 48 3.51 10.31 -0.87
CA TRP A 48 4.82 10.00 -1.46
C TRP A 48 4.77 8.74 -2.33
N LEU A 49 4.18 7.69 -1.82
CA LEU A 49 4.09 6.43 -2.56
C LEU A 49 3.21 6.57 -3.80
N ARG A 50 2.11 7.29 -3.68
CA ARG A 50 1.24 7.57 -4.80
C ARG A 50 1.95 8.37 -5.89
N THR A 51 2.71 9.38 -5.49
CA THR A 51 3.47 10.21 -6.43
C THR A 51 4.51 9.37 -7.16
N LEU A 52 5.28 8.56 -6.44
CA LEU A 52 6.26 7.66 -7.05
C LEU A 52 5.59 6.67 -8.01
N HIS A 53 4.44 6.17 -7.65
CA HIS A 53 3.68 5.24 -8.50
C HIS A 53 3.16 5.93 -9.76
N GLU A 54 2.62 7.13 -9.65
CA GLU A 54 2.14 7.90 -10.80
C GLU A 54 3.28 8.22 -11.78
N MET A 55 4.47 8.46 -11.26
CA MET A 55 5.65 8.71 -12.07
C MET A 55 6.32 7.43 -12.57
N ARG A 56 5.76 6.28 -12.24
CA ARG A 56 6.27 4.96 -12.63
C ARG A 56 7.67 4.67 -12.10
N CYS A 57 8.02 5.28 -10.99
CA CYS A 57 9.25 4.95 -10.29
C CYS A 57 9.13 3.65 -9.50
N VAL A 58 7.92 3.30 -9.13
CA VAL A 58 7.59 2.08 -8.39
C VAL A 58 6.34 1.44 -8.96
N HIS A 59 6.14 0.16 -8.67
CA HIS A 59 4.94 -0.57 -9.05
C HIS A 59 4.44 -1.41 -7.88
N ILE A 60 3.17 -1.81 -7.94
CA ILE A 60 2.53 -2.58 -6.88
C ILE A 60 2.86 -4.05 -7.06
N VAL A 61 3.50 -4.66 -6.05
CA VAL A 61 3.89 -6.08 -6.09
C VAL A 61 3.01 -6.94 -5.17
N GLY A 62 2.22 -6.33 -4.33
CA GLY A 62 1.34 -7.07 -3.44
C GLY A 62 0.41 -6.14 -2.68
N TRP A 63 -0.37 -6.70 -1.79
CA TRP A 63 -1.35 -5.97 -1.00
C TRP A 63 -1.39 -6.51 0.42
N HIS A 64 -1.37 -5.61 1.40
CA HIS A 64 -1.72 -5.97 2.77
C HIS A 64 -3.23 -6.17 2.85
N LYS A 65 -3.64 -7.20 3.53
CA LYS A 65 -5.04 -7.51 3.69
C LYS A 65 -5.63 -6.85 4.94
N ASP A 66 -6.92 -6.52 4.88
CA ASP A 66 -7.63 -6.07 6.06
C ASP A 66 -8.07 -7.28 6.90
N SER A 67 -8.78 -7.02 8.01
CA SER A 67 -9.26 -8.08 8.90
C SER A 67 -10.22 -9.06 8.24
N MET A 68 -10.82 -8.66 7.13
CA MET A 68 -11.77 -9.48 6.36
C MET A 68 -11.09 -10.23 5.21
N GLY A 69 -9.77 -10.13 5.09
CA GLY A 69 -9.02 -10.78 4.02
C GLY A 69 -9.08 -10.08 2.68
N ARG A 70 -9.53 -8.82 2.64
CA ARG A 70 -9.60 -8.04 1.41
C ARG A 70 -8.32 -7.24 1.23
N ASP A 71 -7.90 -7.07 -0.03
CA ASP A 71 -6.75 -6.24 -0.35
C ASP A 71 -7.05 -4.79 0.04
N GLN A 72 -6.18 -4.19 0.83
CA GLN A 72 -6.39 -2.87 1.39
C GLN A 72 -5.25 -1.90 1.06
N THR A 73 -4.03 -2.24 1.46
CA THR A 73 -2.88 -1.33 1.37
C THR A 73 -1.88 -1.87 0.38
N PRO A 74 -1.54 -1.10 -0.68
CA PRO A 74 -0.59 -1.58 -1.68
C PRO A 74 0.83 -1.66 -1.12
N ILE A 75 1.57 -2.65 -1.59
CA ILE A 75 2.98 -2.83 -1.33
C ILE A 75 3.72 -2.54 -2.63
N TYR A 76 4.69 -1.65 -2.57
CA TYR A 76 5.41 -1.18 -3.75
C TYR A 76 6.82 -1.73 -3.80
N SER A 77 7.34 -1.89 -5.00
CA SER A 77 8.74 -2.20 -5.27
C SER A 77 9.26 -1.23 -6.34
N ASP A 78 10.59 -1.05 -6.42
CA ASP A 78 11.14 -0.12 -7.39
C ASP A 78 10.96 -0.60 -8.82
N GLY A 79 10.99 0.36 -9.75
CA GLY A 79 10.90 0.09 -11.17
C GLY A 79 9.48 0.17 -11.71
N ASP A 80 9.42 0.25 -13.04
CA ASP A 80 8.16 0.32 -13.78
C ASP A 80 7.77 -1.09 -14.20
N GLY A 81 7.07 -1.78 -13.33
CA GLY A 81 6.56 -3.12 -13.59
C GLY A 81 5.04 -3.13 -13.67
N PHE A 82 4.48 -4.29 -13.89
CA PHE A 82 3.04 -4.48 -13.89
C PHE A 82 2.53 -4.44 -12.45
N ASP A 83 1.51 -3.60 -12.22
CA ASP A 83 0.86 -3.53 -10.93
C ASP A 83 0.03 -4.78 -10.70
N LYS A 84 0.21 -5.40 -9.54
CA LYS A 84 -0.67 -6.48 -9.12
C LYS A 84 -2.06 -5.90 -8.86
N PRO A 85 -3.11 -6.39 -9.54
CA PRO A 85 -4.43 -5.84 -9.38
C PRO A 85 -4.96 -6.10 -7.98
N LYS A 86 -5.74 -5.13 -7.49
CA LYS A 86 -6.43 -5.27 -6.23
C LYS A 86 -7.52 -6.32 -6.38
N TYR A 87 -7.51 -7.32 -5.52
CA TYR A 87 -8.56 -8.32 -5.52
C TYR A 87 -9.87 -7.69 -5.03
N LYS A 88 -10.85 -7.73 -5.90
CA LYS A 88 -12.22 -7.31 -5.56
C LYS A 88 -13.10 -8.54 -5.56
N ARG A 89 -13.78 -8.75 -4.46
CA ARG A 89 -14.72 -9.85 -4.36
C ARG A 89 -15.84 -9.66 -5.36
N THR A 90 -15.93 -10.57 -6.32
CA THR A 90 -17.03 -10.55 -7.28
C THR A 90 -18.26 -11.16 -6.68
N LEU A 91 -19.42 -10.92 -7.32
CA LEU A 91 -20.67 -11.56 -6.91
C LEU A 91 -20.54 -13.09 -6.98
N ALA A 92 -19.83 -13.59 -7.99
CA ALA A 92 -19.59 -15.04 -8.12
C ALA A 92 -18.79 -15.58 -6.96
N ASP A 93 -17.76 -14.86 -6.51
CA ASP A 93 -16.96 -15.26 -5.35
C ASP A 93 -17.81 -15.31 -4.08
N ARG A 94 -18.68 -14.31 -3.90
CA ARG A 94 -19.59 -14.27 -2.75
C ARG A 94 -20.54 -15.47 -2.75
N ARG A 95 -21.08 -15.81 -3.90
CA ARG A 95 -21.98 -16.96 -4.06
C ARG A 95 -21.25 -18.26 -3.76
N ARG A 96 -20.03 -18.41 -4.28
CA ARG A 96 -19.21 -19.59 -4.03
C ARG A 96 -18.96 -19.78 -2.54
N GLN A 97 -18.59 -18.73 -1.83
CA GLN A 97 -18.36 -18.80 -0.39
C GLN A 97 -19.61 -19.16 0.39
N TYR A 98 -20.75 -18.61 -0.02
CA TYR A 98 -22.03 -18.93 0.59
C TYR A 98 -22.34 -20.43 0.46
N TYR A 99 -22.19 -20.97 -0.73
CA TYR A 99 -22.47 -22.39 -0.98
C TYR A 99 -21.45 -23.29 -0.26
N ASP A 100 -20.21 -22.91 -0.21
CA ASP A 100 -19.18 -23.67 0.50
C ASP A 100 -19.50 -23.75 2.00
N ARG A 101 -19.90 -22.63 2.60
CA ARG A 101 -20.31 -22.60 4.01
C ARG A 101 -21.53 -23.49 4.25
N LYS A 102 -22.51 -23.42 3.38
CA LYS A 102 -23.71 -24.22 3.50
C LYS A 102 -23.39 -25.70 3.42
N ALA A 103 -22.50 -26.08 2.50
CA ALA A 103 -22.05 -27.46 2.38
C ALA A 103 -21.35 -27.95 3.65
N GLU A 104 -20.51 -27.13 4.24
CA GLU A 104 -19.83 -27.45 5.50
C GLU A 104 -20.81 -27.59 6.65
N MET A 105 -21.80 -26.72 6.74
CA MET A 105 -22.85 -26.82 7.76
C MET A 105 -23.66 -28.09 7.61
N GLU A 106 -23.99 -28.50 6.40
CA GLU A 106 -24.73 -29.74 6.14
C GLU A 106 -23.90 -30.97 6.48
N LYS A 107 -22.56 -30.92 6.29
CA LYS A 107 -21.69 -32.02 6.66
C LYS A 107 -21.56 -32.21 8.17
N ASN A 108 -21.77 -31.17 8.94
CA ASN A 108 -21.61 -31.17 10.39
C ASN A 108 -22.93 -31.46 11.12
N THR A 109 -23.98 -31.70 10.40
CA THR A 109 -25.26 -32.19 10.95
C THR A 109 -25.41 -33.69 10.62
#